data_f025debd512ecd9a4e2e1db0eaa31e16
#
_entry.id   f025debd512ecd9a4e2e1db0eaa31e16
#
_cell.length_a   1.000
_cell.length_b   1.000
_cell.length_c   1.000
_cell.angle_alpha   90.00
_cell.angle_beta   90.00
_cell.angle_gamma   90.00
#
_symmetry.space_group_name_H-M   'P 1'
#
loop_
_entity.id
_entity.type
_entity.pdbx_description
1 polymer ?
#
loop_
_entity_poly.entity_id
_entity_poly.type
_entity_poly.pdbx_seq_one_letter_code
_entity_poly.pdbx_strand_id
1 'polypeptide(L)'
;MGIFNKRRKIIILNEDSADMKEVHLTATKSAILGFSAIMLLLTPVFSFIWFYFTNPSLKEVRIIREDNQKLVEQIEANQKNLDILYDHLEEVQEHDERLRKMVNLPSISKDIRKMGTGGSLEKDNSSNLNYLMPIENFDLESYTDKIEHARRWANLEDLSYSEILAKAERNPNLYKAIPAI
;
A
#
# COMPACT_ATOMS: atom_id res chain seq x y z
N MET A 1 -67.16 -24.09 -3.08
CA MET A 1 -65.93 -23.63 -3.79
C MET A 1 -66.34 -22.60 -4.82
N GLY A 2 -66.44 -21.32 -4.44
CA GLY A 2 -67.01 -20.30 -5.32
C GLY A 2 -66.80 -18.88 -4.81
N ILE A 3 -65.56 -18.52 -4.40
CA ILE A 3 -65.29 -17.21 -3.80
C ILE A 3 -64.75 -16.19 -4.83
N PHE A 4 -64.47 -16.61 -6.08
CA PHE A 4 -63.71 -15.81 -7.04
C PHE A 4 -64.53 -15.14 -8.20
N ASN A 5 -65.84 -15.12 -8.10
CA ASN A 5 -66.66 -14.56 -9.20
C ASN A 5 -67.39 -13.26 -8.86
N LYS A 6 -66.78 -12.38 -8.07
CA LYS A 6 -67.31 -11.02 -7.84
C LYS A 6 -66.80 -10.06 -8.93
N ARG A 7 -67.64 -9.78 -9.91
CA ARG A 7 -67.33 -8.76 -10.94
C ARG A 7 -67.30 -7.39 -10.29
N ARG A 8 -66.16 -6.73 -10.26
CA ARG A 8 -66.01 -5.37 -9.81
C ARG A 8 -66.02 -4.45 -11.04
N LYS A 9 -66.86 -3.40 -10.98
CA LYS A 9 -66.91 -2.37 -12.02
C LYS A 9 -66.08 -1.17 -11.53
N ILE A 10 -65.15 -0.70 -12.32
CA ILE A 10 -64.46 0.58 -12.12
C ILE A 10 -65.00 1.55 -13.16
N ILE A 11 -65.57 2.65 -12.68
CA ILE A 11 -66.08 3.72 -13.51
C ILE A 11 -64.99 4.80 -13.52
N ILE A 12 -64.39 5.04 -14.69
CA ILE A 12 -63.44 6.13 -14.88
C ILE A 12 -64.24 7.30 -15.46
N LEU A 13 -64.37 8.35 -14.62
CA LEU A 13 -64.91 9.62 -15.09
C LEU A 13 -63.76 10.44 -15.68
N ASN A 14 -63.88 10.84 -16.94
CA ASN A 14 -62.99 11.81 -17.50
C ASN A 14 -63.67 13.21 -17.34
N GLU A 15 -62.99 14.13 -16.69
CA GLU A 15 -63.51 15.44 -16.31
C GLU A 15 -63.76 16.35 -17.55
N ASP A 16 -63.08 16.10 -18.66
CA ASP A 16 -63.15 16.93 -19.89
C ASP A 16 -64.16 16.42 -20.94
N SER A 17 -64.64 15.20 -20.82
CA SER A 17 -65.65 14.64 -21.70
C SER A 17 -66.61 13.78 -20.91
N ALA A 18 -67.89 14.10 -21.01
CA ALA A 18 -68.95 13.35 -20.32
C ALA A 18 -69.06 11.83 -20.68
N ASP A 19 -67.99 11.23 -21.15
CA ASP A 19 -67.90 9.85 -21.58
C ASP A 19 -67.52 8.95 -20.36
N MET A 20 -68.44 8.12 -19.93
CA MET A 20 -68.28 7.11 -18.95
C MET A 20 -67.73 5.82 -19.58
N LYS A 21 -66.44 5.51 -19.36
CA LYS A 21 -65.92 4.19 -19.73
C LYS A 21 -66.06 3.18 -18.61
N GLU A 22 -66.99 2.23 -18.78
CA GLU A 22 -67.10 1.10 -17.88
C GLU A 22 -66.07 0.02 -18.22
N VAL A 23 -65.14 -0.20 -17.29
CA VAL A 23 -64.12 -1.30 -17.41
C VAL A 23 -64.60 -2.46 -16.54
N HIS A 24 -65.01 -3.55 -17.18
CA HIS A 24 -65.34 -4.79 -16.46
C HIS A 24 -64.04 -5.54 -16.05
N LEU A 25 -63.74 -5.47 -14.78
CA LEU A 25 -62.62 -6.23 -14.20
C LEU A 25 -63.12 -7.64 -13.78
N THR A 26 -62.75 -8.64 -14.58
CA THR A 26 -62.86 -10.04 -14.20
C THR A 26 -61.83 -10.35 -13.11
N ALA A 27 -62.10 -11.25 -12.17
CA ALA A 27 -61.18 -11.62 -11.09
C ALA A 27 -59.78 -11.99 -11.58
N THR A 28 -59.66 -12.61 -12.75
CA THR A 28 -58.39 -12.94 -13.41
C THR A 28 -57.63 -11.70 -13.86
N LYS A 29 -58.32 -10.68 -14.42
CA LYS A 29 -57.69 -9.42 -14.85
C LYS A 29 -57.22 -8.58 -13.67
N SER A 30 -57.96 -8.57 -12.55
CA SER A 30 -57.52 -7.87 -11.33
C SER A 30 -56.35 -8.58 -10.65
N ALA A 31 -56.27 -9.90 -10.71
CA ALA A 31 -55.12 -10.67 -10.19
C ALA A 31 -53.88 -10.41 -11.05
N ILE A 32 -53.97 -10.39 -12.36
CA ILE A 32 -52.88 -10.10 -13.28
C ILE A 32 -52.35 -8.66 -13.04
N LEU A 33 -53.27 -7.70 -12.88
CA LEU A 33 -52.92 -6.30 -12.64
C LEU A 33 -52.23 -6.10 -11.29
N GLY A 34 -52.71 -6.79 -10.25
CA GLY A 34 -52.09 -6.82 -8.93
C GLY A 34 -50.70 -7.47 -8.96
N PHE A 35 -50.55 -8.59 -9.67
CA PHE A 35 -49.27 -9.27 -9.83
C PHE A 35 -48.25 -8.40 -10.61
N SER A 36 -48.71 -7.73 -11.70
CA SER A 36 -47.85 -6.84 -12.47
C SER A 36 -47.39 -5.64 -11.64
N ALA A 37 -48.25 -5.08 -10.80
CA ALA A 37 -47.90 -3.97 -9.91
C ALA A 37 -46.87 -4.38 -8.86
N ILE A 38 -47.02 -5.57 -8.27
CA ILE A 38 -46.03 -6.15 -7.34
C ILE A 38 -44.70 -6.40 -8.04
N MET A 39 -44.70 -6.96 -9.23
CA MET A 39 -43.51 -7.22 -10.01
C MET A 39 -42.77 -5.92 -10.36
N LEU A 40 -43.52 -4.86 -10.69
CA LEU A 40 -42.96 -3.54 -11.00
C LEU A 40 -42.33 -2.87 -9.76
N LEU A 41 -42.86 -3.11 -8.56
CA LEU A 41 -42.28 -2.65 -7.30
C LEU A 41 -41.05 -3.46 -6.89
N LEU A 42 -40.98 -4.75 -7.23
CA LEU A 42 -39.87 -5.62 -6.87
C LEU A 42 -38.68 -5.46 -7.82
N THR A 43 -38.89 -5.08 -9.08
CA THR A 43 -37.81 -4.92 -10.07
C THR A 43 -36.71 -3.93 -9.65
N PRO A 44 -37.00 -2.72 -9.13
CA PRO A 44 -35.95 -1.80 -8.72
C PRO A 44 -35.17 -2.31 -7.50
N VAL A 45 -35.82 -3.01 -6.58
CA VAL A 45 -35.17 -3.60 -5.41
C VAL A 45 -34.20 -4.71 -5.84
N PHE A 46 -34.63 -5.57 -6.75
CA PHE A 46 -33.79 -6.65 -7.28
C PHE A 46 -32.65 -6.09 -8.13
N SER A 47 -32.90 -5.07 -8.94
CA SER A 47 -31.89 -4.37 -9.72
C SER A 47 -30.84 -3.70 -8.83
N PHE A 48 -31.26 -3.08 -7.72
CA PHE A 48 -30.36 -2.45 -6.76
C PHE A 48 -29.47 -3.49 -6.05
N ILE A 49 -30.06 -4.60 -5.61
CA ILE A 49 -29.33 -5.72 -5.01
C ILE A 49 -28.33 -6.30 -6.01
N TRP A 50 -28.77 -6.56 -7.25
CA TRP A 50 -27.90 -7.06 -8.32
C TRP A 50 -26.75 -6.10 -8.62
N PHE A 51 -27.02 -4.80 -8.74
CA PHE A 51 -26.01 -3.76 -8.94
C PHE A 51 -24.99 -3.72 -7.82
N TYR A 52 -25.45 -3.82 -6.56
CA TYR A 52 -24.56 -3.82 -5.38
C TYR A 52 -23.63 -5.03 -5.34
N PHE A 53 -24.17 -6.23 -5.66
CA PHE A 53 -23.37 -7.46 -5.66
C PHE A 53 -22.50 -7.65 -6.89
N THR A 54 -22.87 -7.07 -8.03
CA THR A 54 -22.18 -7.29 -9.32
C THR A 54 -21.22 -6.16 -9.66
N ASN A 55 -21.18 -5.07 -8.87
CA ASN A 55 -20.29 -3.94 -9.14
C ASN A 55 -18.83 -4.30 -8.78
N PRO A 56 -17.98 -4.67 -9.76
CA PRO A 56 -16.59 -5.05 -9.52
C PRO A 56 -15.78 -3.90 -8.94
N SER A 57 -16.14 -2.64 -9.26
CA SER A 57 -15.44 -1.44 -8.82
C SER A 57 -15.37 -1.30 -7.29
N LEU A 58 -16.41 -1.70 -6.55
CA LEU A 58 -16.38 -1.64 -5.08
C LEU A 58 -15.43 -2.69 -4.47
N LYS A 59 -15.28 -3.84 -5.11
CA LYS A 59 -14.33 -4.87 -4.70
C LYS A 59 -12.89 -4.44 -5.00
N GLU A 60 -12.67 -3.89 -6.19
CA GLU A 60 -11.35 -3.36 -6.60
C GLU A 60 -10.88 -2.23 -5.69
N VAL A 61 -11.74 -1.25 -5.39
CA VAL A 61 -11.42 -0.16 -4.45
C VAL A 61 -11.06 -0.68 -3.07
N ARG A 62 -11.75 -1.73 -2.58
CA ARG A 62 -11.41 -2.33 -1.29
C ARG A 62 -10.06 -3.04 -1.34
N ILE A 63 -9.78 -3.81 -2.39
CA ILE A 63 -8.49 -4.50 -2.58
C ILE A 63 -7.36 -3.45 -2.65
N ILE A 64 -7.52 -2.40 -3.46
CA ILE A 64 -6.52 -1.32 -3.58
C ILE A 64 -6.27 -0.66 -2.22
N ARG A 65 -7.31 -0.44 -1.42
CA ARG A 65 -7.16 0.14 -0.08
C ARG A 65 -6.42 -0.80 0.87
N GLU A 66 -6.75 -2.09 0.87
CA GLU A 66 -6.05 -3.10 1.67
C GLU A 66 -4.58 -3.22 1.25
N ASP A 67 -4.29 -3.19 -0.05
CA ASP A 67 -2.92 -3.25 -0.56
C ASP A 67 -2.13 -1.96 -0.24
N ASN A 68 -2.77 -0.79 -0.33
CA ASN A 68 -2.14 0.46 0.10
C ASN A 68 -1.82 0.46 1.61
N GLN A 69 -2.70 -0.07 2.46
CA GLN A 69 -2.41 -0.21 3.89
C GLN A 69 -1.20 -1.11 4.14
N LYS A 70 -1.11 -2.26 3.45
CA LYS A 70 0.06 -3.15 3.55
C LYS A 70 1.35 -2.48 3.07
N LEU A 71 1.27 -1.67 1.99
CA LEU A 71 2.43 -0.91 1.52
C LEU A 71 2.90 0.11 2.56
N VAL A 72 1.98 0.82 3.22
CA VAL A 72 2.30 1.73 4.33
C VAL A 72 3.02 0.99 5.45
N GLU A 73 2.46 -0.13 5.92
CA GLU A 73 3.06 -0.94 6.97
C GLU A 73 4.47 -1.46 6.58
N GLN A 74 4.66 -1.85 5.32
CA GLN A 74 5.97 -2.28 4.82
C GLN A 74 6.98 -1.14 4.77
N ILE A 75 6.57 0.05 4.35
CA ILE A 75 7.44 1.23 4.32
C ILE A 75 7.86 1.62 5.74
N GLU A 76 6.93 1.66 6.69
CA GLU A 76 7.23 1.95 8.10
C GLU A 76 8.17 0.90 8.71
N ALA A 77 7.93 -0.38 8.44
CA ALA A 77 8.80 -1.46 8.89
C ALA A 77 10.21 -1.34 8.28
N ASN A 78 10.31 -1.00 6.99
CA ASN A 78 11.58 -0.82 6.32
C ASN A 78 12.34 0.42 6.83
N GLN A 79 11.64 1.51 7.15
CA GLN A 79 12.27 2.68 7.80
C GLN A 79 12.88 2.29 9.15
N LYS A 80 12.14 1.55 9.96
CA LYS A 80 12.66 1.06 11.24
C LYS A 80 13.85 0.12 11.07
N ASN A 81 13.81 -0.77 10.08
CA ASN A 81 14.93 -1.64 9.78
C ASN A 81 16.16 -0.85 9.31
N LEU A 82 15.94 0.24 8.57
CA LEU A 82 17.02 1.12 8.15
C LEU A 82 17.66 1.84 9.35
N ASP A 83 16.87 2.31 10.30
CA ASP A 83 17.39 2.92 11.53
C ASP A 83 18.24 1.91 12.34
N ILE A 84 17.75 0.66 12.49
CA ILE A 84 18.51 -0.43 13.12
C ILE A 84 19.82 -0.71 12.36
N LEU A 85 19.78 -0.67 11.03
CA LEU A 85 20.98 -0.84 10.21
C LEU A 85 22.01 0.27 10.45
N TYR A 86 21.57 1.51 10.63
CA TYR A 86 22.45 2.62 10.98
C TYR A 86 23.12 2.41 12.34
N ASP A 87 22.36 1.98 13.36
CA ASP A 87 22.89 1.66 14.68
C ASP A 87 23.96 0.57 14.59
N HIS A 88 23.73 -0.49 13.83
CA HIS A 88 24.71 -1.54 13.61
C HIS A 88 25.96 -1.06 12.85
N LEU A 89 25.80 -0.20 11.85
CA LEU A 89 26.93 0.39 11.14
C LEU A 89 27.80 1.27 12.07
N GLU A 90 27.17 1.98 13.00
CA GLU A 90 27.90 2.75 14.03
C GLU A 90 28.71 1.82 14.95
N GLU A 91 28.11 0.71 15.42
CA GLU A 91 28.84 -0.31 16.19
C GLU A 91 30.02 -0.90 15.42
N VAL A 92 29.81 -1.26 14.14
CA VAL A 92 30.87 -1.78 13.26
C VAL A 92 31.99 -0.75 13.11
N GLN A 93 31.66 0.51 12.91
CA GLN A 93 32.63 1.61 12.84
C GLN A 93 33.47 1.73 14.11
N GLU A 94 32.86 1.62 15.30
CA GLU A 94 33.61 1.67 16.55
C GLU A 94 34.54 0.47 16.69
N HIS A 95 34.12 -0.72 16.24
CA HIS A 95 34.95 -1.91 16.21
C HIS A 95 36.14 -1.73 15.24
N ASP A 96 35.88 -1.22 14.05
CA ASP A 96 36.91 -0.90 13.05
C ASP A 96 37.98 0.03 13.64
N GLU A 97 37.56 1.11 14.27
CA GLU A 97 38.52 2.05 14.85
C GLU A 97 39.37 1.43 15.95
N ARG A 98 38.82 0.52 16.74
CA ARG A 98 39.57 -0.22 17.77
C ARG A 98 40.58 -1.17 17.11
N LEU A 99 40.17 -1.91 16.10
CA LEU A 99 41.03 -2.84 15.36
C LEU A 99 42.16 -2.11 14.63
N ARG A 100 41.88 -0.97 13.98
CA ARG A 100 42.88 -0.13 13.30
C ARG A 100 43.96 0.34 14.28
N LYS A 101 43.57 0.76 15.50
CA LYS A 101 44.51 1.11 16.54
C LYS A 101 45.39 -0.07 16.95
N MET A 102 44.82 -1.27 17.10
CA MET A 102 45.57 -2.47 17.49
C MET A 102 46.62 -2.84 16.44
N VAL A 103 46.35 -2.68 15.17
CA VAL A 103 47.28 -2.98 14.08
C VAL A 103 48.18 -1.80 13.67
N ASN A 104 48.14 -0.68 14.40
CA ASN A 104 48.85 0.55 14.08
C ASN A 104 48.50 1.10 12.68
N LEU A 105 47.23 1.10 12.32
CA LEU A 105 46.69 1.82 11.16
C LEU A 105 46.15 3.18 11.60
N PRO A 106 46.22 4.20 10.74
CA PRO A 106 45.58 5.47 11.03
C PRO A 106 44.06 5.33 11.05
N SER A 107 43.38 6.08 11.93
CA SER A 107 41.92 6.15 11.90
C SER A 107 41.43 6.80 10.61
N ILE A 108 40.31 6.32 10.10
CA ILE A 108 39.65 6.92 8.93
C ILE A 108 39.01 8.23 9.38
N SER A 109 39.33 9.33 8.68
CA SER A 109 38.79 10.66 9.05
C SER A 109 37.25 10.66 8.90
N LYS A 110 36.58 11.42 9.79
CA LYS A 110 35.13 11.60 9.74
C LYS A 110 34.66 12.19 8.39
N ASP A 111 35.53 12.95 7.72
CA ASP A 111 35.22 13.55 6.43
C ASP A 111 35.20 12.48 5.32
N ILE A 112 36.11 11.51 5.34
CA ILE A 112 36.09 10.38 4.40
C ILE A 112 34.83 9.53 4.62
N ARG A 113 34.45 9.28 5.86
CA ARG A 113 33.22 8.55 6.20
C ARG A 113 31.95 9.30 5.73
N LYS A 114 31.98 10.64 5.80
CA LYS A 114 30.91 11.50 5.28
C LYS A 114 30.95 11.67 3.76
N MET A 115 32.13 11.70 3.15
CA MET A 115 32.28 11.83 1.69
C MET A 115 31.76 10.62 0.93
N GLY A 116 31.64 9.45 1.56
CA GLY A 116 30.85 8.36 1.02
C GLY A 116 29.38 8.73 0.76
N THR A 117 28.95 9.92 1.20
CA THR A 117 27.61 10.48 0.96
C THR A 117 27.55 11.40 -0.26
N GLY A 118 28.68 11.73 -0.87
CA GLY A 118 28.78 12.70 -1.97
C GLY A 118 28.78 12.06 -3.34
N GLY A 119 27.70 11.45 -3.75
CA GLY A 119 27.35 11.23 -5.13
C GLY A 119 26.02 11.92 -5.34
N SER A 120 26.00 13.04 -6.04
CA SER A 120 24.78 13.51 -6.66
C SER A 120 24.34 12.41 -7.60
N LEU A 121 23.44 11.56 -7.14
CA LEU A 121 22.58 10.87 -8.07
C LEU A 121 21.99 11.97 -8.95
N GLU A 122 22.16 11.87 -10.28
CA GLU A 122 21.34 12.64 -11.19
C GLU A 122 19.96 12.73 -10.54
N LYS A 123 19.47 13.96 -10.31
CA LYS A 123 18.14 14.18 -9.72
C LYS A 123 17.17 13.44 -10.61
N ASP A 124 17.05 12.16 -10.34
CA ASP A 124 16.05 11.33 -10.97
C ASP A 124 14.71 11.93 -10.53
N ASN A 125 13.73 11.93 -11.40
CA ASN A 125 12.41 12.50 -11.17
C ASN A 125 11.64 11.82 -9.99
N SER A 126 12.36 11.26 -9.02
CA SER A 126 11.80 10.58 -7.84
C SER A 126 10.95 11.51 -6.97
N SER A 127 11.32 12.80 -6.89
CA SER A 127 10.50 13.80 -6.19
C SER A 127 9.10 13.96 -6.81
N ASN A 128 8.97 13.70 -8.12
CA ASN A 128 7.66 13.71 -8.79
C ASN A 128 6.82 12.46 -8.49
N LEU A 129 7.37 11.44 -7.84
CA LEU A 129 6.65 10.21 -7.50
C LEU A 129 6.09 10.24 -6.08
N ASN A 130 6.44 11.24 -5.27
CA ASN A 130 5.96 11.35 -3.88
C ASN A 130 4.43 11.39 -3.79
N TYR A 131 3.74 11.97 -4.80
CA TYR A 131 2.28 12.01 -4.85
C TYR A 131 1.62 10.63 -5.04
N LEU A 132 2.38 9.63 -5.51
CA LEU A 132 1.90 8.26 -5.68
C LEU A 132 2.03 7.43 -4.39
N MET A 133 2.78 7.95 -3.40
CA MET A 133 3.01 7.23 -2.17
C MET A 133 1.77 7.26 -1.28
N PRO A 134 1.41 6.14 -0.66
CA PRO A 134 0.22 6.05 0.19
C PRO A 134 0.40 6.74 1.55
N ILE A 135 1.59 7.28 1.84
CA ILE A 135 1.93 7.97 3.09
C ILE A 135 2.02 9.46 2.81
N GLU A 136 1.26 10.25 3.56
CA GLU A 136 1.30 11.71 3.49
C GLU A 136 2.69 12.20 3.96
N ASN A 137 3.29 13.10 3.18
CA ASN A 137 4.63 13.65 3.44
C ASN A 137 5.79 12.64 3.42
N PHE A 138 5.64 11.48 2.78
CA PHE A 138 6.76 10.57 2.57
C PHE A 138 7.69 11.12 1.50
N ASP A 139 8.96 11.32 1.86
CA ASP A 139 10.00 11.75 0.94
C ASP A 139 10.79 10.54 0.43
N LEU A 140 10.43 10.07 -0.76
CA LEU A 140 11.05 8.93 -1.41
C LEU A 140 12.53 9.20 -1.75
N GLU A 141 12.87 10.44 -2.12
CA GLU A 141 14.24 10.85 -2.44
C GLU A 141 15.12 10.72 -1.19
N SER A 142 14.70 11.32 -0.09
CA SER A 142 15.41 11.21 1.19
C SER A 142 15.55 9.77 1.68
N TYR A 143 14.53 8.95 1.48
CA TYR A 143 14.57 7.53 1.86
C TYR A 143 15.58 6.75 1.01
N THR A 144 15.60 6.97 -0.30
CA THR A 144 16.55 6.34 -1.22
C THR A 144 17.98 6.76 -0.91
N ASP A 145 18.20 8.05 -0.62
CA ASP A 145 19.50 8.58 -0.24
C ASP A 145 20.04 7.94 1.04
N LYS A 146 19.18 7.71 2.03
CA LYS A 146 19.56 6.99 3.25
C LYS A 146 20.02 5.56 2.95
N ILE A 147 19.31 4.82 2.10
CA ILE A 147 19.70 3.45 1.71
C ILE A 147 21.06 3.47 1.00
N GLU A 148 21.24 4.37 0.04
CA GLU A 148 22.49 4.50 -0.67
C GLU A 148 23.65 4.91 0.24
N HIS A 149 23.40 5.77 1.22
CA HIS A 149 24.37 6.13 2.24
C HIS A 149 24.76 4.91 3.09
N ALA A 150 23.81 4.16 3.59
CA ALA A 150 24.07 2.94 4.38
C ALA A 150 24.89 1.92 3.57
N ARG A 151 24.57 1.75 2.27
CA ARG A 151 25.33 0.88 1.37
C ARG A 151 26.78 1.32 1.20
N ARG A 152 27.01 2.61 0.97
CA ARG A 152 28.38 3.15 0.83
C ARG A 152 29.16 3.02 2.13
N TRP A 153 28.51 3.26 3.26
CA TRP A 153 29.14 3.08 4.56
C TRP A 153 29.56 1.62 4.80
N ALA A 154 28.65 0.67 4.58
CA ALA A 154 28.99 -0.75 4.67
C ALA A 154 30.17 -1.16 3.78
N ASN A 155 30.23 -0.66 2.53
CA ASN A 155 31.35 -0.90 1.63
C ASN A 155 32.67 -0.30 2.16
N LEU A 156 32.62 0.86 2.79
CA LEU A 156 33.80 1.47 3.39
C LEU A 156 34.35 0.63 4.56
N GLU A 157 33.45 0.12 5.42
CA GLU A 157 33.85 -0.75 6.53
C GLU A 157 34.44 -2.08 6.04
N ASP A 158 33.89 -2.67 4.97
CA ASP A 158 34.43 -3.88 4.34
C ASP A 158 35.85 -3.64 3.79
N LEU A 159 36.09 -2.52 3.12
CA LEU A 159 37.42 -2.14 2.64
C LEU A 159 38.37 -1.89 3.81
N SER A 160 37.93 -1.22 4.87
CA SER A 160 38.72 -1.00 6.06
C SER A 160 39.12 -2.32 6.73
N TYR A 161 38.18 -3.23 6.87
CA TYR A 161 38.42 -4.55 7.44
C TYR A 161 39.44 -5.35 6.63
N SER A 162 39.34 -5.31 5.30
CA SER A 162 40.32 -5.97 4.43
C SER A 162 41.75 -5.40 4.59
N GLU A 163 41.89 -4.09 4.81
CA GLU A 163 43.17 -3.43 5.10
C GLU A 163 43.74 -3.87 6.47
N ILE A 164 42.88 -3.98 7.48
CA ILE A 164 43.23 -4.46 8.82
C ILE A 164 43.77 -5.90 8.73
N LEU A 165 43.08 -6.78 8.02
CA LEU A 165 43.50 -8.17 7.83
C LEU A 165 44.86 -8.24 7.13
N ALA A 166 45.03 -7.55 6.03
CA ALA A 166 46.30 -7.53 5.29
C ALA A 166 47.47 -6.99 6.16
N LYS A 167 47.19 -6.08 7.08
CA LYS A 167 48.21 -5.59 8.03
C LYS A 167 48.50 -6.58 9.14
N ALA A 168 47.49 -7.28 9.65
CA ALA A 168 47.59 -8.26 10.68
C ALA A 168 48.36 -9.52 10.19
N GLU A 169 48.10 -9.98 8.97
CA GLU A 169 48.78 -11.13 8.36
C GLU A 169 50.31 -10.93 8.27
N ARG A 170 50.75 -9.72 8.07
CA ARG A 170 52.17 -9.35 8.06
C ARG A 170 52.81 -9.41 9.43
N ASN A 171 52.03 -9.52 10.52
CA ASN A 171 52.51 -9.63 11.88
C ASN A 171 51.76 -10.78 12.61
N PRO A 172 52.38 -11.99 12.66
CA PRO A 172 51.71 -13.18 13.21
C PRO A 172 51.26 -13.06 14.67
N ASN A 173 51.84 -12.15 15.44
CA ASN A 173 51.46 -11.91 16.84
C ASN A 173 50.16 -11.06 16.92
N LEU A 174 49.95 -10.19 15.97
CA LEU A 174 48.74 -9.39 15.86
C LEU A 174 47.56 -10.19 15.29
N TYR A 175 47.85 -11.05 14.33
CA TYR A 175 46.84 -11.93 13.71
C TYR A 175 46.10 -12.80 14.73
N LYS A 176 46.84 -13.33 15.74
CA LYS A 176 46.25 -14.14 16.81
C LYS A 176 45.37 -13.36 17.78
N ALA A 177 45.48 -12.03 17.80
CA ALA A 177 44.72 -11.14 18.69
C ALA A 177 43.41 -10.64 18.08
N ILE A 178 43.20 -10.87 16.77
CA ILE A 178 41.96 -10.47 16.11
C ILE A 178 40.89 -11.54 16.36
N PRO A 179 39.74 -11.19 16.94
CA PRO A 179 38.64 -12.11 17.16
C PRO A 179 38.15 -12.64 15.79
N ALA A 180 37.92 -13.94 15.70
CA ALA A 180 37.24 -14.52 14.54
C ALA A 180 35.78 -14.08 14.58
N ILE A 181 35.31 -13.42 13.53
CA ILE A 181 33.94 -12.99 13.34
C ILE A 181 33.13 -14.12 12.72
#